data_c5d1a528d612a9776e6fb7955d86067f
#
_entry.id   c5d1a528d612a9776e6fb7955d86067f
#
_cell.length_a   1.000
_cell.length_b   1.000
_cell.length_c   1.000
_cell.angle_alpha   90.00
_cell.angle_beta   90.00
_cell.angle_gamma   90.00
#
_symmetry.space_group_name_H-M   'P 1'
#
loop_
_entity.id
_entity.type
_entity.pdbx_description
1 polymer ?
#
loop_
_entity_poly.entity_id
_entity_poly.type
_entity_poly.pdbx_seq_one_letter_code
_entity_poly.pdbx_strand_id
1 'polypeptide(L)'
;SGISISDDGRWIAYGLSSGGSDWQQWKIRNIETGEDLEETLDWIKFSNVSWTKDHQGFYYSRYDEPSHTSELSSLNYYQKLYYHRLHTPQSQDSLVYQRPDQKEWGFSGRVTEDGCYLIISVWKGTDPKNLVFYQDLTQANAPVVELISEFEASYGFIGNDGSRFWFFT
;
A
#
# COMPACT_ATOMS: atom_id res chain seq x y z
N SER A 1 -9.14 5.59 -10.91
CA SER A 1 -8.97 4.12 -11.01
C SER A 1 -7.48 3.80 -11.07
N GLY A 2 -7.03 2.89 -10.23
CA GLY A 2 -5.66 2.41 -10.22
C GLY A 2 -5.56 1.07 -10.97
N ILE A 3 -4.44 0.87 -11.66
CA ILE A 3 -4.10 -0.40 -12.30
C ILE A 3 -2.64 -0.70 -11.94
N SER A 4 -2.35 -1.94 -11.56
CA SER A 4 -0.99 -2.41 -11.29
C SER A 4 -0.82 -3.84 -11.79
N ILE A 5 0.23 -4.08 -12.56
CA ILE A 5 0.54 -5.40 -13.13
C ILE A 5 1.72 -5.97 -12.35
N SER A 6 1.67 -7.26 -12.04
CA SER A 6 2.81 -7.98 -11.46
C SER A 6 3.99 -8.03 -12.43
N ASP A 7 5.22 -8.07 -11.90
CA ASP A 7 6.43 -8.02 -12.73
C ASP A 7 6.55 -9.19 -13.74
N ASP A 8 5.95 -10.34 -13.40
CA ASP A 8 5.87 -11.49 -14.31
C ASP A 8 4.78 -11.40 -15.38
N GLY A 9 3.97 -10.33 -15.34
CA GLY A 9 2.87 -10.08 -16.28
C GLY A 9 1.67 -11.00 -16.15
N ARG A 10 1.58 -11.80 -15.07
CA ARG A 10 0.48 -12.77 -14.88
C ARG A 10 -0.76 -12.20 -14.24
N TRP A 11 -0.60 -11.19 -13.39
CA TRP A 11 -1.67 -10.64 -12.57
C TRP A 11 -1.84 -9.15 -12.80
N ILE A 12 -3.07 -8.71 -12.80
CA ILE A 12 -3.43 -7.29 -12.78
C ILE A 12 -4.34 -7.02 -11.59
N ALA A 13 -3.94 -6.12 -10.71
CA ALA A 13 -4.80 -5.54 -9.70
C ALA A 13 -5.41 -4.25 -10.23
N TYR A 14 -6.73 -4.08 -10.13
CA TYR A 14 -7.41 -2.91 -10.65
C TYR A 14 -8.52 -2.44 -9.70
N GLY A 15 -8.64 -1.13 -9.57
CA GLY A 15 -9.61 -0.48 -8.71
C GLY A 15 -10.84 0.00 -9.47
N LEU A 16 -12.00 -0.31 -8.93
CA LEU A 16 -13.30 0.15 -9.40
C LEU A 16 -13.88 1.15 -8.41
N SER A 17 -14.32 2.31 -8.90
CA SER A 17 -15.05 3.31 -8.11
C SER A 17 -16.52 3.30 -8.53
N SER A 18 -17.42 3.48 -7.58
CA SER A 18 -18.86 3.57 -7.83
C SER A 18 -19.35 5.00 -7.58
N GLY A 19 -20.16 5.52 -8.53
CA GLY A 19 -20.92 6.76 -8.33
C GLY A 19 -20.11 8.03 -8.06
N GLY A 20 -18.84 8.10 -8.52
CA GLY A 20 -17.98 9.26 -8.28
C GLY A 20 -17.38 9.32 -6.86
N SER A 21 -17.51 8.23 -6.11
CA SER A 21 -16.87 8.08 -4.80
C SER A 21 -15.36 7.92 -4.96
N ASP A 22 -14.61 8.46 -3.99
CA ASP A 22 -13.16 8.19 -3.87
C ASP A 22 -12.88 6.77 -3.33
N TRP A 23 -13.88 6.09 -2.80
CA TRP A 23 -13.76 4.70 -2.37
C TRP A 23 -13.61 3.77 -3.56
N GLN A 24 -12.68 2.85 -3.45
CA GLN A 24 -12.38 1.84 -4.46
C GLN A 24 -12.56 0.44 -3.90
N GLN A 25 -13.10 -0.43 -4.72
CA GLN A 25 -13.02 -1.87 -4.56
C GLN A 25 -11.96 -2.39 -5.55
N TRP A 26 -11.01 -3.15 -5.06
CA TRP A 26 -9.96 -3.72 -5.88
C TRP A 26 -10.23 -5.19 -6.17
N LYS A 27 -9.96 -5.57 -7.42
CA LYS A 27 -10.02 -6.93 -7.93
C LYS A 27 -8.69 -7.32 -8.54
N ILE A 28 -8.47 -8.64 -8.60
CA ILE A 28 -7.27 -9.21 -9.16
C ILE A 28 -7.67 -10.15 -10.30
N ARG A 29 -7.09 -9.95 -11.47
CA ARG A 29 -7.37 -10.75 -12.67
C ARG A 29 -6.13 -11.47 -13.13
N ASN A 30 -6.28 -12.73 -13.51
CA ASN A 30 -5.28 -13.44 -14.28
C ASN A 30 -5.30 -12.92 -15.72
N ILE A 31 -4.16 -12.42 -16.20
CA ILE A 31 -4.06 -11.79 -17.53
C ILE A 31 -4.21 -12.83 -18.64
N GLU A 32 -3.69 -14.04 -18.43
CA GLU A 32 -3.73 -15.11 -19.44
C GLU A 32 -5.15 -15.66 -19.63
N THR A 33 -5.87 -15.92 -18.54
CA THR A 33 -7.23 -16.50 -18.62
C THR A 33 -8.31 -15.45 -18.74
N GLY A 34 -8.03 -14.19 -18.34
CA GLY A 34 -9.02 -13.12 -18.26
C GLY A 34 -10.01 -13.25 -17.09
N GLU A 35 -9.80 -14.20 -16.20
CA GLU A 35 -10.67 -14.46 -15.05
C GLU A 35 -10.23 -13.71 -13.82
N ASP A 36 -11.19 -13.15 -13.07
CA ASP A 36 -10.94 -12.55 -11.76
C ASP A 36 -10.79 -13.63 -10.69
N LEU A 37 -9.91 -13.38 -9.72
CA LEU A 37 -9.90 -14.15 -8.49
C LEU A 37 -11.17 -13.87 -7.67
N GLU A 38 -11.50 -14.80 -6.77
CA GLU A 38 -12.72 -14.70 -5.94
C GLU A 38 -12.65 -13.56 -4.94
N GLU A 39 -11.44 -13.24 -4.44
CA GLU A 39 -11.24 -12.20 -3.46
C GLU A 39 -11.48 -10.80 -4.04
N THR A 40 -12.06 -9.94 -3.22
CA THR A 40 -12.19 -8.51 -3.46
C THR A 40 -11.64 -7.75 -2.26
N LEU A 41 -11.00 -6.61 -2.53
CA LEU A 41 -10.44 -5.75 -1.48
C LEU A 41 -11.25 -4.47 -1.41
N ASP A 42 -11.80 -4.20 -0.24
CA ASP A 42 -12.69 -3.07 0.01
C ASP A 42 -12.01 -1.99 0.87
N TRP A 43 -12.68 -0.87 1.03
CA TRP A 43 -12.29 0.26 1.89
C TRP A 43 -10.95 0.88 1.50
N ILE A 44 -10.67 0.88 0.20
CA ILE A 44 -9.44 1.41 -0.36
C ILE A 44 -9.65 2.84 -0.84
N LYS A 45 -8.74 3.72 -0.44
CA LYS A 45 -8.69 5.12 -0.83
C LYS A 45 -7.26 5.61 -0.71
N PHE A 46 -6.76 6.39 -1.68
CA PHE A 46 -5.39 6.92 -1.68
C PHE A 46 -4.33 5.84 -1.50
N SER A 47 -4.48 4.73 -2.22
CA SER A 47 -3.57 3.59 -2.17
C SER A 47 -2.96 3.30 -3.54
N ASN A 48 -1.75 2.78 -3.52
CA ASN A 48 -1.12 2.09 -4.63
C ASN A 48 -1.05 0.58 -4.34
N VAL A 49 -0.65 -0.17 -5.34
CA VAL A 49 -0.31 -1.59 -5.23
C VAL A 49 1.18 -1.76 -5.53
N SER A 50 1.89 -2.46 -4.67
CA SER A 50 3.28 -2.84 -4.88
C SER A 50 3.47 -4.34 -4.74
N TRP A 51 3.69 -5.02 -5.85
CA TRP A 51 3.87 -6.46 -5.92
C TRP A 51 5.16 -6.92 -5.25
N THR A 52 5.09 -8.07 -4.56
CA THR A 52 6.30 -8.77 -4.10
C THR A 52 6.99 -9.46 -5.27
N LYS A 53 8.32 -9.63 -5.19
CA LYS A 53 9.12 -10.23 -6.28
C LYS A 53 8.91 -11.73 -6.44
N ASP A 54 8.32 -12.39 -5.44
CA ASP A 54 7.87 -13.78 -5.52
C ASP A 54 6.49 -13.94 -6.19
N HIS A 55 5.84 -12.81 -6.55
CA HIS A 55 4.51 -12.75 -7.17
C HIS A 55 3.39 -13.42 -6.35
N GLN A 56 3.60 -13.61 -5.04
CA GLN A 56 2.61 -14.25 -4.15
C GLN A 56 1.57 -13.27 -3.61
N GLY A 57 1.83 -11.96 -3.72
CA GLY A 57 0.94 -10.93 -3.20
C GLY A 57 1.48 -9.53 -3.43
N PHE A 58 0.89 -8.58 -2.74
CA PHE A 58 1.26 -7.17 -2.85
C PHE A 58 0.94 -6.39 -1.58
N TYR A 59 1.59 -5.25 -1.44
CA TYR A 59 1.31 -4.25 -0.42
C TYR A 59 0.31 -3.23 -0.93
N TYR A 60 -0.62 -2.83 -0.06
CA TYR A 60 -1.62 -1.80 -0.33
C TYR A 60 -2.08 -1.17 0.97
N SER A 61 -2.75 -0.02 0.88
CA SER A 61 -3.27 0.68 2.05
C SER A 61 -4.80 0.76 2.00
N ARG A 62 -5.42 0.64 3.16
CA ARG A 62 -6.87 0.78 3.30
C ARG A 62 -7.25 1.38 4.64
N TYR A 63 -8.49 1.75 4.74
CA TYR A 63 -9.15 2.17 5.99
C TYR A 63 -9.94 1.03 6.59
N ASP A 64 -10.36 1.19 7.83
CA ASP A 64 -11.35 0.30 8.41
C ASP A 64 -12.73 0.55 7.75
N GLU A 65 -13.59 -0.45 7.81
CA GLU A 65 -14.96 -0.34 7.33
C GLU A 65 -15.68 0.83 8.04
N PRO A 66 -16.24 1.81 7.31
CA PRO A 66 -16.97 2.90 7.92
C PRO A 66 -18.19 2.39 8.67
N SER A 67 -18.43 2.91 9.87
CA SER A 67 -19.70 2.64 10.58
C SER A 67 -20.85 3.31 9.83
N HIS A 68 -22.03 2.66 9.80
CA HIS A 68 -23.22 3.12 9.07
C HIS A 68 -23.68 4.57 9.39
N THR A 69 -23.20 5.15 10.49
CA THR A 69 -23.48 6.54 10.86
C THR A 69 -22.49 7.56 10.32
N SER A 70 -21.41 7.13 9.68
CA SER A 70 -20.29 7.99 9.27
C SER A 70 -19.99 8.01 7.77
N GLU A 71 -20.81 7.38 6.93
CA GLU A 71 -20.53 7.25 5.49
C GLU A 71 -20.33 8.59 4.76
N LEU A 72 -21.02 9.64 5.20
CA LEU A 72 -20.92 10.99 4.61
C LEU A 72 -19.86 11.89 5.29
N SER A 73 -19.37 11.52 6.46
CA SER A 73 -18.43 12.30 7.27
C SER A 73 -17.17 11.54 7.66
N SER A 74 -16.94 10.34 7.11
CA SER A 74 -15.72 9.59 7.38
C SER A 74 -14.53 10.34 6.81
N LEU A 75 -13.94 11.14 7.67
CA LEU A 75 -12.64 11.75 7.44
C LEU A 75 -11.65 10.63 7.14
N ASN A 76 -10.72 10.89 6.23
CA ASN A 76 -9.67 9.96 5.81
C ASN A 76 -8.64 9.77 6.93
N TYR A 77 -9.06 9.14 8.04
CA TYR A 77 -8.25 8.94 9.23
C TYR A 77 -7.91 7.47 9.43
N TYR A 78 -6.76 7.22 10.05
CA TYR A 78 -6.31 5.89 10.46
C TYR A 78 -6.10 4.93 9.29
N GLN A 79 -5.57 5.40 8.17
CA GLN A 79 -5.14 4.50 7.09
C GLN A 79 -4.10 3.52 7.63
N LYS A 80 -4.12 2.29 7.12
CA LYS A 80 -3.23 1.21 7.51
C LYS A 80 -2.61 0.58 6.26
N LEU A 81 -1.37 0.16 6.37
CA LEU A 81 -0.66 -0.58 5.32
C LEU A 81 -0.78 -2.08 5.57
N TYR A 82 -1.21 -2.82 4.56
CA TYR A 82 -1.40 -4.27 4.59
C TYR A 82 -0.60 -4.98 3.51
N TYR A 83 -0.37 -6.25 3.74
CA TYR A 83 0.05 -7.22 2.73
C TYR A 83 -1.12 -8.16 2.43
N HIS A 84 -1.51 -8.22 1.16
CA HIS A 84 -2.49 -9.17 0.64
C HIS A 84 -1.79 -10.31 -0.06
N ARG A 85 -2.11 -11.54 0.32
CA ARG A 85 -1.66 -12.74 -0.35
C ARG A 85 -2.71 -13.19 -1.35
N LEU A 86 -2.32 -13.46 -2.59
CA LEU A 86 -3.23 -13.99 -3.61
C LEU A 86 -3.92 -15.27 -3.17
N HIS A 87 -5.14 -15.48 -3.63
CA HIS A 87 -5.99 -16.62 -3.30
C HIS A 87 -6.38 -16.70 -1.81
N THR A 88 -6.38 -15.59 -1.10
CA THR A 88 -6.88 -15.50 0.27
C THR A 88 -7.90 -14.38 0.41
N PRO A 89 -8.88 -14.49 1.32
CA PRO A 89 -9.82 -13.40 1.55
C PRO A 89 -9.13 -12.22 2.24
N GLN A 90 -9.61 -11.00 2.01
CA GLN A 90 -9.08 -9.77 2.63
C GLN A 90 -9.00 -9.84 4.17
N SER A 91 -9.88 -10.61 4.82
CA SER A 91 -9.87 -10.80 6.27
C SER A 91 -8.59 -11.48 6.81
N GLN A 92 -7.82 -12.11 5.93
CA GLN A 92 -6.55 -12.76 6.27
C GLN A 92 -5.33 -11.88 5.96
N ASP A 93 -5.54 -10.66 5.49
CA ASP A 93 -4.45 -9.75 5.19
C ASP A 93 -3.63 -9.42 6.42
N SER A 94 -2.31 -9.42 6.24
CA SER A 94 -1.38 -9.09 7.31
C SER A 94 -1.22 -7.59 7.46
N LEU A 95 -1.48 -7.06 8.67
CA LEU A 95 -1.17 -5.68 8.99
C LEU A 95 0.35 -5.48 9.01
N VAL A 96 0.85 -4.57 8.17
CA VAL A 96 2.28 -4.24 8.07
C VAL A 96 2.61 -3.05 8.95
N TYR A 97 1.82 -1.96 8.85
CA TYR A 97 2.08 -0.75 9.62
C TYR A 97 0.80 0.07 9.89
N GLN A 98 0.76 0.67 11.06
CA GLN A 98 -0.26 1.63 11.47
C GLN A 98 0.29 2.60 12.51
N ARG A 99 -0.33 3.79 12.62
CA ARG A 99 -0.01 4.81 13.65
C ARG A 99 -1.31 5.34 14.26
N PRO A 100 -1.83 4.66 15.31
CA PRO A 100 -3.06 5.08 15.99
C PRO A 100 -2.96 6.45 16.68
N ASP A 101 -1.74 6.89 16.97
CA ASP A 101 -1.42 8.21 17.52
C ASP A 101 -1.38 9.33 16.46
N GLN A 102 -1.39 8.97 15.17
CA GLN A 102 -1.27 9.88 14.01
C GLN A 102 -2.41 9.67 13.02
N LYS A 103 -3.62 10.07 13.41
CA LYS A 103 -4.85 9.77 12.65
C LYS A 103 -4.85 10.25 11.19
N GLU A 104 -4.11 11.32 10.88
CA GLU A 104 -4.06 11.95 9.55
C GLU A 104 -3.00 11.35 8.63
N TRP A 105 -2.17 10.43 9.15
CA TRP A 105 -1.13 9.83 8.33
C TRP A 105 -1.71 8.79 7.39
N GLY A 106 -1.18 8.80 6.16
CA GLY A 106 -1.41 7.76 5.19
C GLY A 106 -0.10 7.15 4.72
N PHE A 107 -0.19 5.97 4.14
CA PHE A 107 0.97 5.14 3.83
C PHE A 107 0.93 4.69 2.37
N SER A 108 2.11 4.70 1.73
CA SER A 108 2.29 4.14 0.40
C SER A 108 3.52 3.24 0.43
N GLY A 109 3.31 1.95 0.21
CA GLY A 109 4.38 0.96 0.18
C GLY A 109 4.96 0.78 -1.23
N ARG A 110 6.28 0.61 -1.33
CA ARG A 110 6.99 0.25 -2.57
C ARG A 110 8.07 -0.78 -2.28
N VAL A 111 7.93 -1.96 -2.87
CA VAL A 111 8.99 -2.98 -2.85
C VAL A 111 10.14 -2.53 -3.72
N THR A 112 11.37 -2.67 -3.23
CA THR A 112 12.57 -2.35 -3.99
C THR A 112 12.77 -3.31 -5.17
N GLU A 113 13.53 -2.88 -6.18
CA GLU A 113 13.73 -3.67 -7.41
C GLU A 113 14.37 -5.03 -7.13
N ASP A 114 15.28 -5.09 -6.16
CA ASP A 114 15.90 -6.32 -5.69
C ASP A 114 14.99 -7.17 -4.77
N GLY A 115 13.82 -6.66 -4.40
CA GLY A 115 12.86 -7.35 -3.52
C GLY A 115 13.25 -7.38 -2.05
N CYS A 116 14.34 -6.75 -1.67
CA CYS A 116 14.90 -6.86 -0.32
C CYS A 116 14.23 -5.96 0.72
N TYR A 117 13.62 -4.85 0.27
CA TYR A 117 13.03 -3.86 1.17
C TYR A 117 11.64 -3.43 0.73
N LEU A 118 10.82 -3.09 1.71
CA LEU A 118 9.60 -2.32 1.52
C LEU A 118 9.89 -0.89 1.98
N ILE A 119 9.87 0.06 1.05
CA ILE A 119 9.96 1.49 1.35
C ILE A 119 8.56 2.00 1.60
N ILE A 120 8.35 2.69 2.70
CA ILE A 120 7.05 3.23 3.11
C ILE A 120 7.15 4.76 3.11
N SER A 121 6.47 5.39 2.17
CA SER A 121 6.28 6.84 2.18
C SER A 121 5.09 7.17 3.07
N VAL A 122 5.29 8.07 4.02
CA VAL A 122 4.24 8.51 4.94
C VAL A 122 3.87 9.95 4.60
N TRP A 123 2.60 10.17 4.29
CA TRP A 123 2.06 11.48 3.95
C TRP A 123 1.06 11.95 5.02
N LYS A 124 0.80 13.25 5.07
CA LYS A 124 -0.14 13.86 6.00
C LYS A 124 -1.01 14.88 5.27
N GLY A 125 -2.27 14.55 5.08
CA GLY A 125 -3.21 15.43 4.37
C GLY A 125 -2.67 15.85 3.00
N THR A 126 -2.60 17.16 2.74
CA THR A 126 -2.09 17.75 1.49
C THR A 126 -0.68 18.33 1.63
N ASP A 127 0.02 18.05 2.73
CA ASP A 127 1.41 18.50 2.90
C ASP A 127 2.28 17.88 1.80
N PRO A 128 3.07 18.68 1.05
CA PRO A 128 3.97 18.16 0.03
C PRO A 128 5.15 17.38 0.61
N LYS A 129 5.42 17.54 1.91
CA LYS A 129 6.49 16.85 2.62
C LYS A 129 6.04 15.46 3.04
N ASN A 130 6.99 14.55 3.17
CA ASN A 130 6.70 13.19 3.61
C ASN A 130 7.80 12.64 4.52
N LEU A 131 7.46 11.59 5.27
CA LEU A 131 8.44 10.77 5.97
C LEU A 131 8.78 9.56 5.12
N VAL A 132 9.88 8.90 5.45
CA VAL A 132 10.30 7.66 4.80
C VAL A 132 10.65 6.63 5.86
N PHE A 133 9.94 5.51 5.83
CA PHE A 133 10.22 4.35 6.66
C PHE A 133 10.59 3.18 5.76
N TYR A 134 11.14 2.11 6.32
CA TYR A 134 11.39 0.89 5.57
C TYR A 134 11.25 -0.36 6.43
N GLN A 135 11.04 -1.49 5.77
CA GLN A 135 11.10 -2.82 6.38
C GLN A 135 12.03 -3.70 5.57
N ASP A 136 12.88 -4.46 6.24
CA ASP A 136 13.76 -5.47 5.62
C ASP A 136 12.93 -6.74 5.35
N LEU A 137 12.67 -7.02 4.08
CA LEU A 137 11.89 -8.18 3.65
C LEU A 137 12.70 -9.49 3.62
N THR A 138 14.02 -9.42 3.80
CA THR A 138 14.90 -10.60 3.85
C THR A 138 14.85 -11.29 5.21
N GLN A 139 14.30 -10.61 6.22
CA GLN A 139 14.19 -11.11 7.58
C GLN A 139 12.72 -11.30 7.96
N ALA A 140 12.39 -12.49 8.46
CA ALA A 140 11.06 -12.76 8.96
C ALA A 140 10.74 -11.84 10.15
N ASN A 141 9.55 -11.20 10.12
CA ASN A 141 9.08 -10.29 11.18
C ASN A 141 10.00 -9.10 11.48
N ALA A 142 10.79 -8.63 10.51
CA ALA A 142 11.57 -7.43 10.69
C ALA A 142 10.66 -6.23 11.06
N PRO A 143 11.07 -5.38 12.01
CA PRO A 143 10.29 -4.20 12.35
C PRO A 143 10.36 -3.17 11.22
N VAL A 144 9.36 -2.30 11.17
CA VAL A 144 9.43 -1.08 10.36
C VAL A 144 10.35 -0.09 11.06
N VAL A 145 11.31 0.44 10.30
CA VAL A 145 12.30 1.42 10.75
C VAL A 145 11.94 2.80 10.22
N GLU A 146 11.84 3.77 11.10
CA GLU A 146 11.59 5.18 10.77
C GLU A 146 12.92 5.83 10.34
N LEU A 147 13.21 5.81 9.01
CA LEU A 147 14.48 6.31 8.46
C LEU A 147 14.53 7.85 8.44
N ILE A 148 13.44 8.47 7.98
CA ILE A 148 13.24 9.92 7.97
C ILE A 148 11.93 10.18 8.72
N SER A 149 12.05 10.71 9.94
CA SER A 149 10.95 10.84 10.90
C SER A 149 10.45 12.27 11.09
N GLU A 150 10.99 13.23 10.31
CA GLU A 150 10.59 14.64 10.36
C GLU A 150 10.07 15.10 9.00
N PHE A 151 8.96 15.87 8.99
CA PHE A 151 8.39 16.46 7.77
C PHE A 151 9.20 17.69 7.34
N GLU A 152 10.45 17.49 6.92
CA GLU A 152 11.36 18.57 6.53
C GLU A 152 11.31 18.89 5.03
N ALA A 153 11.21 17.83 4.19
CA ALA A 153 11.23 17.95 2.74
C ALA A 153 10.34 16.89 2.08
N SER A 154 10.21 16.97 0.75
CA SER A 154 9.64 15.91 -0.07
C SER A 154 10.75 14.95 -0.48
N TYR A 155 10.59 13.67 -0.18
CA TYR A 155 11.55 12.61 -0.50
C TYR A 155 10.94 11.62 -1.47
N GLY A 156 11.47 11.56 -2.68
CA GLY A 156 11.08 10.55 -3.66
C GLY A 156 12.12 9.44 -3.74
N PHE A 157 11.73 8.20 -3.45
CA PHE A 157 12.62 7.05 -3.55
C PHE A 157 12.98 6.76 -5.01
N ILE A 158 14.29 6.72 -5.32
CA ILE A 158 14.82 6.42 -6.66
C ILE A 158 15.10 4.92 -6.77
N GLY A 159 15.86 4.37 -5.83
CA GLY A 159 16.30 2.98 -5.83
C GLY A 159 17.27 2.70 -4.69
N ASN A 160 17.82 1.48 -4.69
CA ASN A 160 18.81 1.06 -3.70
C ASN A 160 19.96 0.29 -4.34
N ASP A 161 21.08 0.26 -3.62
CA ASP A 161 22.22 -0.64 -3.84
C ASP A 161 22.51 -1.32 -2.50
N GLY A 162 22.03 -2.53 -2.34
CA GLY A 162 22.00 -3.22 -1.05
C GLY A 162 21.24 -2.36 -0.01
N SER A 163 21.89 -2.06 1.13
CA SER A 163 21.31 -1.26 2.21
C SER A 163 21.43 0.26 2.02
N ARG A 164 21.92 0.74 0.87
CA ARG A 164 21.96 2.17 0.54
C ARG A 164 20.74 2.55 -0.25
N PHE A 165 20.00 3.54 0.24
CA PHE A 165 18.81 4.07 -0.41
C PHE A 165 19.10 5.44 -1.03
N TRP A 166 18.57 5.66 -2.23
CA TRP A 166 18.73 6.89 -2.98
C TRP A 166 17.40 7.62 -3.07
N PHE A 167 17.42 8.88 -2.73
CA PHE A 167 16.25 9.76 -2.80
C PHE A 167 16.59 11.02 -3.59
N PHE A 168 15.58 11.60 -4.25
CA PHE A 168 15.61 13.01 -4.64
C PHE A 168 14.78 13.82 -3.65
N THR A 169 15.14 15.08 -3.46
CA THR A 169 14.42 16.02 -2.58
C THR A 169 14.20 17.34 -3.29
#